data_98deb9d9ae77d8182d5579a5bc0eb431
#
_entry.id   98deb9d9ae77d8182d5579a5bc0eb431
#
_cell.length_a   1.000
_cell.length_b   1.000
_cell.length_c   1.000
_cell.angle_alpha   90.00
_cell.angle_beta   90.00
_cell.angle_gamma   90.00
#
_symmetry.space_group_name_H-M   'P 1'
#
loop_
_entity.id
_entity.type
_entity.pdbx_description
1 polymer ?
#
loop_
_entity_poly.entity_id
_entity_poly.type
_entity_poly.pdbx_seq_one_letter_code
_entity_poly.pdbx_strand_id
1 'polypeptide(L)'
;MSTALKNIRRSPYQAISAIFIVSLTMFIVGIFGLVTIASQEILNNFETKPQIIAYLKDGHTTEQVGGLLGSLNNTTGVKKAIYISKQDALELYKKSVGNDPVLLGTVTDWGIVTADILPASVEITALNPDSFKNIAATLEKSDIISVTPAGKKEIDYPQDVISELTKWTNAIRIGGLVLVVALTLVAILTIMTIISMKISSRRFEISTFKLMGAKNVYIIKPYLQESVIYGLSGAFVGWLGCFVILLYSTPFLAPRIGSIISFPIPFLTYVILFGALILFGFIISFISSLIAATRFVNRSK
;
A
#
# COMPACT_ATOMS: atom_id res chain seq x y z
N MET A 1 -14.85 -38.94 -7.92
CA MET A 1 -13.86 -38.02 -8.52
C MET A 1 -14.62 -37.10 -9.47
N SER A 2 -14.57 -35.79 -9.27
CA SER A 2 -15.32 -34.82 -10.11
C SER A 2 -14.86 -34.90 -11.56
N THR A 3 -15.78 -34.71 -12.52
CA THR A 3 -15.47 -34.68 -13.96
C THR A 3 -14.38 -33.69 -14.31
N ALA A 4 -14.24 -32.58 -13.55
CA ALA A 4 -13.19 -31.57 -13.69
C ALA A 4 -11.79 -32.16 -13.44
N LEU A 5 -11.59 -32.94 -12.38
CA LEU A 5 -10.30 -33.60 -12.06
C LEU A 5 -9.88 -34.61 -13.14
N LYS A 6 -10.85 -35.36 -13.71
CA LYS A 6 -10.57 -36.27 -14.83
C LYS A 6 -10.12 -35.49 -16.07
N ASN A 7 -10.72 -34.33 -16.32
CA ASN A 7 -10.36 -33.48 -17.46
C ASN A 7 -8.95 -32.86 -17.31
N ILE A 8 -8.59 -32.40 -16.12
CA ILE A 8 -7.23 -31.91 -15.81
C ILE A 8 -6.18 -32.99 -16.07
N ARG A 9 -6.46 -34.23 -15.62
CA ARG A 9 -5.54 -35.35 -15.80
C ARG A 9 -5.35 -35.80 -17.28
N ARG A 10 -6.33 -35.52 -18.14
CA ARG A 10 -6.25 -35.80 -19.59
C ARG A 10 -5.44 -34.78 -20.37
N SER A 11 -5.28 -33.55 -19.87
CA SER A 11 -4.46 -32.49 -20.51
C SER A 11 -3.61 -31.76 -19.47
N PRO A 12 -2.58 -32.41 -18.89
CA PRO A 12 -1.81 -31.88 -17.78
C PRO A 12 -1.03 -30.63 -18.15
N TYR A 13 -0.44 -30.58 -19.35
CA TYR A 13 0.35 -29.40 -19.79
C TYR A 13 -0.49 -28.13 -19.86
N GLN A 14 -1.72 -28.20 -20.37
CA GLN A 14 -2.61 -27.04 -20.43
C GLN A 14 -3.02 -26.58 -19.02
N ALA A 15 -3.24 -27.51 -18.11
CA ALA A 15 -3.57 -27.19 -16.74
C ALA A 15 -2.39 -26.55 -15.99
N ILE A 16 -1.17 -27.08 -16.15
CA ILE A 16 0.03 -26.53 -15.55
C ILE A 16 0.29 -25.12 -16.09
N SER A 17 0.20 -24.90 -17.41
CA SER A 17 0.38 -23.59 -18.02
C SER A 17 -0.66 -22.57 -17.48
N ALA A 18 -1.93 -22.98 -17.37
CA ALA A 18 -2.96 -22.11 -16.79
C ALA A 18 -2.65 -21.74 -15.34
N ILE A 19 -2.36 -22.72 -14.50
CA ILE A 19 -2.01 -22.52 -13.09
C ILE A 19 -0.77 -21.64 -12.96
N PHE A 20 0.25 -21.85 -13.77
CA PHE A 20 1.50 -21.09 -13.74
C PHE A 20 1.25 -19.60 -14.06
N ILE A 21 0.52 -19.30 -15.14
CA ILE A 21 0.22 -17.91 -15.53
C ILE A 21 -0.65 -17.24 -14.49
N VAL A 22 -1.65 -17.93 -13.96
CA VAL A 22 -2.48 -17.40 -12.88
C VAL A 22 -1.65 -17.20 -11.62
N SER A 23 -0.77 -18.13 -11.25
CA SER A 23 0.06 -18.01 -10.06
C SER A 23 1.02 -16.82 -10.15
N LEU A 24 1.64 -16.61 -11.33
CA LEU A 24 2.50 -15.45 -11.56
C LEU A 24 1.72 -14.14 -11.46
N THR A 25 0.53 -14.08 -12.04
CA THR A 25 -0.36 -12.92 -11.91
C THR A 25 -0.72 -12.66 -10.46
N MET A 26 -1.16 -13.69 -9.70
CA MET A 26 -1.55 -13.56 -8.30
C MET A 26 -0.37 -13.18 -7.40
N PHE A 27 0.82 -13.68 -7.70
CA PHE A 27 2.05 -13.33 -7.02
C PHE A 27 2.37 -11.82 -7.20
N ILE A 28 2.31 -11.30 -8.42
CA ILE A 28 2.57 -9.88 -8.69
C ILE A 28 1.48 -8.99 -8.07
N VAL A 29 0.20 -9.40 -8.17
CA VAL A 29 -0.91 -8.73 -7.49
C VAL A 29 -0.69 -8.68 -5.98
N GLY A 30 -0.27 -9.80 -5.39
CA GLY A 30 0.03 -9.90 -3.96
C GLY A 30 1.18 -9.00 -3.52
N ILE A 31 2.30 -9.01 -4.25
CA ILE A 31 3.43 -8.10 -3.97
C ILE A 31 3.00 -6.64 -4.10
N PHE A 32 2.29 -6.30 -5.17
CA PHE A 32 1.81 -4.94 -5.36
C PHE A 32 0.86 -4.49 -4.23
N GLY A 33 -0.03 -5.37 -3.79
CA GLY A 33 -0.90 -5.13 -2.63
C GLY A 33 -0.09 -4.85 -1.36
N LEU A 34 0.93 -5.66 -1.08
CA LEU A 34 1.83 -5.49 0.06
C LEU A 34 2.61 -4.17 0.00
N VAL A 35 3.18 -3.84 -1.16
CA VAL A 35 3.89 -2.57 -1.37
C VAL A 35 2.96 -1.38 -1.16
N THR A 36 1.72 -1.47 -1.64
CA THR A 36 0.71 -0.40 -1.45
C THR A 36 0.37 -0.21 0.02
N ILE A 37 0.15 -1.30 0.78
CA ILE A 37 -0.13 -1.25 2.22
C ILE A 37 1.08 -0.67 2.97
N ALA A 38 2.29 -1.15 2.68
CA ALA A 38 3.52 -0.65 3.30
C ALA A 38 3.75 0.84 3.01
N SER A 39 3.53 1.28 1.77
CA SER A 39 3.63 2.69 1.38
C SER A 39 2.62 3.56 2.13
N GLN A 40 1.40 3.06 2.31
CA GLN A 40 0.38 3.78 3.07
C GLN A 40 0.76 3.90 4.56
N GLU A 41 1.31 2.84 5.15
CA GLU A 41 1.74 2.85 6.55
C GLU A 41 2.92 3.81 6.76
N ILE A 42 3.87 3.84 5.83
CA ILE A 42 4.97 4.81 5.84
C ILE A 42 4.42 6.24 5.77
N LEU A 43 3.50 6.52 4.84
CA LEU A 43 2.87 7.84 4.72
C LEU A 43 2.14 8.22 6.02
N ASN A 44 1.32 7.33 6.57
CA ASN A 44 0.59 7.57 7.81
C ASN A 44 1.52 7.90 8.99
N ASN A 45 2.66 7.22 9.06
CA ASN A 45 3.65 7.48 10.10
C ASN A 45 4.29 8.87 9.94
N PHE A 46 4.55 9.30 8.71
CA PHE A 46 5.01 10.67 8.45
C PHE A 46 3.91 11.71 8.75
N GLU A 47 2.67 11.42 8.45
CA GLU A 47 1.53 12.32 8.74
C GLU A 47 1.21 12.46 10.23
N THR A 48 1.68 11.55 11.08
CA THR A 48 1.50 11.65 12.54
C THR A 48 2.59 12.46 13.25
N LYS A 49 3.74 12.67 12.59
CA LYS A 49 4.83 13.49 13.12
C LYS A 49 4.66 14.95 12.70
N PRO A 50 5.14 15.91 13.51
CA PRO A 50 5.16 17.31 13.08
C PRO A 50 6.03 17.43 11.81
N GLN A 51 5.46 18.08 10.80
CA GLN A 51 6.08 18.18 9.48
C GLN A 51 6.59 19.59 9.20
N ILE A 52 6.06 20.58 9.93
CA ILE A 52 6.43 21.98 9.84
C ILE A 52 6.79 22.44 11.24
N ILE A 53 8.00 22.96 11.40
CA ILE A 53 8.48 23.52 12.66
C ILE A 53 8.78 24.98 12.40
N ALA A 54 8.08 25.86 13.10
CA ALA A 54 8.31 27.30 13.06
C ALA A 54 8.93 27.75 14.37
N TYR A 55 10.14 28.28 14.33
CA TYR A 55 10.83 28.76 15.51
C TYR A 55 10.35 30.18 15.87
N LEU A 56 10.13 30.40 17.17
CA LEU A 56 9.62 31.65 17.69
C LEU A 56 10.75 32.57 18.16
N LYS A 57 10.55 33.88 18.01
CA LYS A 57 11.44 34.91 18.55
C LYS A 57 11.45 34.84 20.08
N ASP A 58 12.59 35.17 20.69
CA ASP A 58 12.65 35.35 22.13
C ASP A 58 11.79 36.55 22.58
N GLY A 59 11.10 36.39 23.70
CA GLY A 59 10.25 37.43 24.25
C GLY A 59 8.78 37.44 23.73
N HIS A 60 8.37 36.39 23.04
CA HIS A 60 6.95 36.23 22.65
C HIS A 60 6.04 36.09 23.86
N THR A 61 4.82 36.63 23.80
CA THR A 61 3.81 36.52 24.85
C THR A 61 2.90 35.30 24.59
N THR A 62 2.31 34.79 25.69
CA THR A 62 1.32 33.68 25.60
C THR A 62 0.13 34.03 24.72
N GLU A 63 -0.31 35.30 24.73
CA GLU A 63 -1.40 35.77 23.89
C GLU A 63 -1.06 35.73 22.40
N GLN A 64 0.16 36.12 22.03
CA GLN A 64 0.64 36.06 20.65
C GLN A 64 0.70 34.62 20.15
N VAL A 65 1.19 33.68 20.97
CA VAL A 65 1.20 32.25 20.66
C VAL A 65 -0.24 31.70 20.49
N GLY A 66 -1.15 32.09 21.41
CA GLY A 66 -2.55 31.72 21.33
C GLY A 66 -3.23 32.22 20.03
N GLY A 67 -2.94 33.46 19.64
CA GLY A 67 -3.41 34.04 18.38
C GLY A 67 -2.87 33.31 17.15
N LEU A 68 -1.60 32.93 17.14
CA LEU A 68 -0.99 32.14 16.07
C LEU A 68 -1.62 30.74 15.99
N LEU A 69 -1.75 30.05 17.13
CA LEU A 69 -2.38 28.73 17.17
C LEU A 69 -3.84 28.77 16.69
N GLY A 70 -4.58 29.81 17.08
CA GLY A 70 -5.96 30.04 16.62
C GLY A 70 -6.03 30.25 15.10
N SER A 71 -5.13 31.04 14.51
CA SER A 71 -5.06 31.25 13.07
C SER A 71 -4.68 29.99 12.30
N LEU A 72 -3.74 29.21 12.85
CA LEU A 72 -3.31 27.93 12.26
C LEU A 72 -4.42 26.88 12.30
N ASN A 73 -5.12 26.74 13.43
CA ASN A 73 -6.22 25.79 13.55
C ASN A 73 -7.40 26.11 12.61
N ASN A 74 -7.56 27.38 12.23
CA ASN A 74 -8.55 27.83 11.25
C ASN A 74 -8.03 27.75 9.80
N THR A 75 -6.75 27.44 9.59
CA THR A 75 -6.17 27.31 8.25
C THR A 75 -6.51 25.94 7.67
N THR A 76 -7.09 25.94 6.46
CA THR A 76 -7.42 24.70 5.75
C THR A 76 -6.18 23.87 5.53
N GLY A 77 -6.22 22.60 5.98
CA GLY A 77 -5.12 21.66 5.81
C GLY A 77 -4.25 21.46 7.05
N VAL A 78 -4.50 22.14 8.15
CA VAL A 78 -3.87 21.86 9.44
C VAL A 78 -4.64 20.75 10.16
N LYS A 79 -3.94 19.70 10.59
CA LYS A 79 -4.47 18.62 11.41
C LYS A 79 -4.32 18.93 12.89
N LYS A 80 -3.17 19.49 13.27
CA LYS A 80 -2.83 19.82 14.64
C LYS A 80 -1.71 20.86 14.66
N ALA A 81 -1.79 21.85 15.54
CA ALA A 81 -0.71 22.77 15.85
C ALA A 81 -0.45 22.75 17.35
N ILE A 82 0.80 22.60 17.75
CA ILE A 82 1.23 22.49 19.17
C ILE A 82 2.34 23.49 19.41
N TYR A 83 2.26 24.21 20.51
CA TYR A 83 3.36 25.02 21.01
C TYR A 83 4.30 24.16 21.85
N ILE A 84 5.57 24.26 21.59
CA ILE A 84 6.64 23.61 22.33
C ILE A 84 7.46 24.71 23.02
N SER A 85 7.41 24.73 24.34
CA SER A 85 8.22 25.67 25.12
C SER A 85 9.70 25.29 25.08
N LYS A 86 10.58 26.20 25.49
CA LYS A 86 12.03 25.93 25.62
C LYS A 86 12.32 24.72 26.53
N GLN A 87 11.53 24.57 27.59
CA GLN A 87 11.65 23.45 28.53
C GLN A 87 11.19 22.13 27.90
N ASP A 88 10.03 22.15 27.19
CA ASP A 88 9.54 20.98 26.49
C ASP A 88 10.49 20.57 25.35
N ALA A 89 11.12 21.54 24.66
CA ALA A 89 12.12 21.30 23.65
C ALA A 89 13.34 20.55 24.22
N LEU A 90 13.77 20.91 25.43
CA LEU A 90 14.87 20.21 26.12
C LEU A 90 14.46 18.78 26.50
N GLU A 91 13.22 18.55 26.95
CA GLU A 91 12.73 17.21 27.24
C GLU A 91 12.62 16.35 25.99
N LEU A 92 12.13 16.93 24.89
CA LEU A 92 12.08 16.25 23.58
C LEU A 92 13.49 15.92 23.09
N TYR A 93 14.44 16.83 23.23
CA TYR A 93 15.83 16.59 22.91
C TYR A 93 16.40 15.40 23.72
N LYS A 94 16.20 15.38 25.04
CA LYS A 94 16.62 14.26 25.91
C LYS A 94 16.00 12.93 25.47
N LYS A 95 14.74 12.92 25.07
CA LYS A 95 14.07 11.72 24.56
C LYS A 95 14.60 11.27 23.19
N SER A 96 14.93 12.22 22.32
CA SER A 96 15.43 11.92 20.96
C SER A 96 16.84 11.35 20.96
N VAL A 97 17.68 11.83 21.88
CA VAL A 97 19.06 11.36 22.09
C VAL A 97 19.08 9.92 22.62
N GLY A 98 18.00 9.45 23.24
CA GLY A 98 17.89 8.08 23.75
C GLY A 98 18.94 7.75 24.80
N ASN A 99 19.61 6.59 24.65
CA ASN A 99 20.66 6.12 25.56
C ASN A 99 22.09 6.37 25.04
N ASP A 100 22.30 7.27 24.07
CA ASP A 100 23.64 7.60 23.61
C ASP A 100 24.39 8.37 24.70
N PRO A 101 25.46 7.79 25.32
CA PRO A 101 26.13 8.41 26.46
C PRO A 101 26.79 9.73 26.11
N VAL A 102 27.25 9.90 24.87
CA VAL A 102 27.95 11.11 24.41
C VAL A 102 26.98 12.28 24.28
N LEU A 103 25.83 12.01 23.64
CA LEU A 103 24.79 13.02 23.42
C LEU A 103 24.06 13.36 24.72
N LEU A 104 23.78 12.38 25.59
CA LEU A 104 23.25 12.65 26.94
C LEU A 104 24.19 13.49 27.77
N GLY A 105 25.50 13.24 27.70
CA GLY A 105 26.52 14.03 28.40
C GLY A 105 26.50 15.51 28.03
N THR A 106 26.08 15.86 26.82
CA THR A 106 25.97 17.29 26.40
C THR A 106 24.91 18.04 27.20
N VAL A 107 23.90 17.35 27.71
CA VAL A 107 22.79 17.93 28.48
C VAL A 107 23.03 17.81 29.97
N THR A 108 23.53 16.63 30.44
CA THR A 108 23.64 16.33 31.87
C THR A 108 24.96 16.70 32.48
N ASP A 109 26.09 16.32 31.84
CA ASP A 109 27.43 16.41 32.43
C ASP A 109 28.16 17.68 31.99
N TRP A 110 28.00 18.08 30.75
CA TRP A 110 28.68 19.25 30.21
C TRP A 110 27.86 20.53 30.20
N GLY A 111 26.52 20.41 30.39
CA GLY A 111 25.60 21.55 30.41
C GLY A 111 25.62 22.41 29.15
N ILE A 112 26.05 21.84 28.02
CA ILE A 112 26.19 22.55 26.75
C ILE A 112 24.82 22.86 26.18
N VAL A 113 23.86 21.91 26.27
CA VAL A 113 22.51 22.09 25.79
C VAL A 113 21.59 22.36 26.98
N THR A 114 21.21 23.63 27.12
CA THR A 114 20.25 24.11 28.13
C THR A 114 18.96 24.58 27.49
N ALA A 115 17.92 24.75 28.32
CA ALA A 115 16.63 25.25 27.82
C ALA A 115 16.76 26.65 27.19
N ASP A 116 17.72 27.46 27.60
CA ASP A 116 17.91 28.82 27.07
C ASP A 116 18.45 28.85 25.65
N ILE A 117 19.20 27.81 25.26
CA ILE A 117 19.82 27.70 23.93
C ILE A 117 18.79 27.15 22.91
N LEU A 118 17.82 26.36 23.37
CA LEU A 118 16.83 25.80 22.51
C LEU A 118 15.72 26.82 22.25
N PRO A 119 15.38 27.12 20.98
CA PRO A 119 14.29 28.02 20.66
C PRO A 119 12.93 27.39 20.97
N ALA A 120 11.98 28.19 21.43
CA ALA A 120 10.59 27.77 21.45
C ALA A 120 10.07 27.63 20.01
N SER A 121 9.19 26.70 19.76
CA SER A 121 8.68 26.41 18.42
C SER A 121 7.18 26.13 18.40
N VAL A 122 6.58 26.27 17.24
CA VAL A 122 5.25 25.74 16.94
C VAL A 122 5.42 24.60 15.95
N GLU A 123 5.01 23.43 16.39
CA GLU A 123 5.02 22.21 15.59
C GLU A 123 3.64 21.99 14.94
N ILE A 124 3.62 21.86 13.62
CA ILE A 124 2.38 21.74 12.87
C ILE A 124 2.38 20.44 12.10
N THR A 125 1.28 19.70 12.26
CA THR A 125 0.97 18.51 11.47
C THR A 125 -0.07 18.89 10.43
N ALA A 126 0.25 18.73 9.16
CA ALA A 126 -0.68 18.98 8.06
C ALA A 126 -1.51 17.73 7.73
N LEU A 127 -2.69 17.95 7.14
CA LEU A 127 -3.56 16.87 6.63
C LEU A 127 -3.02 16.26 5.34
N ASN A 128 -2.41 17.10 4.48
CA ASN A 128 -1.86 16.69 3.19
C ASN A 128 -0.62 17.52 2.86
N PRO A 129 0.36 16.97 2.12
CA PRO A 129 1.54 17.70 1.69
C PRO A 129 1.25 18.96 0.86
N ASP A 130 0.15 18.96 0.11
CA ASP A 130 -0.26 20.13 -0.69
C ASP A 130 -0.65 21.35 0.15
N SER A 131 -0.98 21.11 1.43
CA SER A 131 -1.35 22.17 2.38
C SER A 131 -0.14 22.94 2.92
N PHE A 132 1.08 22.45 2.72
CA PHE A 132 2.30 23.08 3.26
C PHE A 132 2.47 24.52 2.79
N LYS A 133 2.19 24.81 1.52
CA LYS A 133 2.28 26.17 0.97
C LYS A 133 1.34 27.14 1.68
N ASN A 134 0.11 26.71 1.95
CA ASN A 134 -0.88 27.54 2.63
C ASN A 134 -0.52 27.77 4.09
N ILE A 135 -0.01 26.71 4.76
CA ILE A 135 0.44 26.77 6.15
C ILE A 135 1.67 27.68 6.25
N ALA A 136 2.65 27.49 5.38
CA ALA A 136 3.86 28.34 5.33
C ALA A 136 3.51 29.82 5.08
N ALA A 137 2.58 30.10 4.14
CA ALA A 137 2.12 31.46 3.88
C ALA A 137 1.41 32.10 5.09
N THR A 138 0.73 31.31 5.91
CA THR A 138 0.12 31.79 7.17
C THR A 138 1.20 32.07 8.22
N LEU A 139 2.21 31.22 8.32
CA LEU A 139 3.37 31.41 9.20
C LEU A 139 4.21 32.61 8.78
N GLU A 140 4.43 32.81 7.48
CA GLU A 140 5.17 33.97 6.97
C GLU A 140 4.54 35.33 7.32
N LYS A 141 3.23 35.40 7.50
CA LYS A 141 2.52 36.61 7.91
C LYS A 141 2.66 36.93 9.41
N SER A 142 3.07 35.96 10.21
CA SER A 142 3.16 36.10 11.67
C SER A 142 4.47 36.80 12.08
N ASP A 143 4.43 37.85 12.88
CA ASP A 143 5.58 38.61 13.33
C ASP A 143 6.37 37.96 14.46
N ILE A 144 5.80 36.93 15.11
CA ILE A 144 6.43 36.23 16.24
C ILE A 144 7.42 35.14 15.80
N ILE A 145 7.47 34.82 14.50
CA ILE A 145 8.40 33.82 13.99
C ILE A 145 9.79 34.41 13.87
N SER A 146 10.79 33.66 14.33
CA SER A 146 12.20 33.97 14.21
C SER A 146 12.61 34.20 12.75
N VAL A 147 13.59 35.05 12.54
CA VAL A 147 14.11 35.40 11.22
C VAL A 147 15.58 35.00 11.16
N THR A 148 15.93 34.20 10.17
CA THR A 148 17.30 33.80 9.93
C THR A 148 18.17 35.02 9.57
N PRO A 149 19.52 34.95 9.73
CA PRO A 149 20.43 36.02 9.32
C PRO A 149 20.27 36.45 7.84
N ALA A 150 19.72 35.60 7.03
CA ALA A 150 19.41 35.87 5.61
C ALA A 150 18.06 36.60 5.37
N GLY A 151 17.37 37.04 6.44
CA GLY A 151 16.09 37.76 6.35
C GLY A 151 14.87 36.91 6.05
N LYS A 152 15.00 35.58 6.03
CA LYS A 152 13.88 34.67 5.85
C LYS A 152 13.34 34.20 7.20
N LYS A 153 12.03 33.95 7.29
CA LYS A 153 11.43 33.35 8.48
C LYS A 153 11.98 31.93 8.69
N GLU A 154 12.26 31.61 9.93
CA GLU A 154 12.85 30.32 10.33
C GLU A 154 11.75 29.28 10.46
N ILE A 155 11.37 28.75 9.30
CA ILE A 155 10.36 27.71 9.16
C ILE A 155 11.07 26.52 8.52
N ASP A 156 11.17 25.44 9.28
CA ASP A 156 11.73 24.19 8.80
C ASP A 156 10.60 23.26 8.35
N TYR A 157 10.61 22.92 7.08
CA TYR A 157 9.68 21.94 6.51
C TYR A 157 10.34 21.24 5.34
N PRO A 158 10.42 19.88 5.38
CA PRO A 158 11.05 19.09 4.34
C PRO A 158 10.12 18.94 3.12
N GLN A 159 9.70 20.08 2.53
CA GLN A 159 8.76 20.11 1.43
C GLN A 159 9.21 19.27 0.25
N ASP A 160 10.48 19.35 -0.11
CA ASP A 160 11.03 18.66 -1.27
C ASP A 160 11.00 17.14 -1.07
N VAL A 161 11.42 16.67 0.12
CA VAL A 161 11.46 15.26 0.45
C VAL A 161 10.05 14.63 0.47
N ILE A 162 9.08 15.29 1.12
CA ILE A 162 7.71 14.75 1.23
C ILE A 162 6.99 14.83 -0.12
N SER A 163 7.16 15.92 -0.88
CA SER A 163 6.57 16.03 -2.20
C SER A 163 7.12 15.00 -3.18
N GLU A 164 8.40 14.72 -3.09
CA GLU A 164 9.08 13.72 -3.92
C GLU A 164 8.65 12.31 -3.54
N LEU A 165 8.59 11.99 -2.25
CA LEU A 165 8.04 10.71 -1.75
C LEU A 165 6.59 10.49 -2.21
N THR A 166 5.76 11.51 -2.13
CA THR A 166 4.35 11.44 -2.58
C THR A 166 4.26 11.19 -4.09
N LYS A 167 5.08 11.89 -4.89
CA LYS A 167 5.16 11.67 -6.34
C LYS A 167 5.58 10.24 -6.68
N TRP A 168 6.63 9.74 -6.03
CA TRP A 168 7.11 8.37 -6.22
C TRP A 168 6.08 7.33 -5.79
N THR A 169 5.43 7.53 -4.65
CA THR A 169 4.36 6.64 -4.17
C THR A 169 3.19 6.60 -5.16
N ASN A 170 2.77 7.75 -5.67
CA ASN A 170 1.71 7.82 -6.66
C ASN A 170 2.12 7.19 -8.01
N ALA A 171 3.36 7.40 -8.46
CA ALA A 171 3.89 6.79 -9.68
C ALA A 171 3.92 5.26 -9.55
N ILE A 172 4.39 4.72 -8.42
CA ILE A 172 4.39 3.28 -8.12
C ILE A 172 2.95 2.75 -8.09
N ARG A 173 2.02 3.48 -7.45
CA ARG A 173 0.61 3.09 -7.36
C ARG A 173 -0.06 3.01 -8.73
N ILE A 174 0.12 4.03 -9.57
CA ILE A 174 -0.47 4.07 -10.91
C ILE A 174 0.19 3.02 -11.81
N GLY A 175 1.52 2.97 -11.85
CA GLY A 175 2.27 2.00 -12.64
C GLY A 175 1.97 0.56 -12.25
N GLY A 176 1.90 0.28 -10.95
CA GLY A 176 1.55 -1.03 -10.43
C GLY A 176 0.11 -1.43 -10.74
N LEU A 177 -0.84 -0.49 -10.65
CA LEU A 177 -2.24 -0.74 -11.02
C LEU A 177 -2.36 -1.09 -12.51
N VAL A 178 -1.67 -0.36 -13.39
CA VAL A 178 -1.62 -0.66 -14.82
C VAL A 178 -1.06 -2.06 -15.06
N LEU A 179 0.03 -2.41 -14.39
CA LEU A 179 0.64 -3.74 -14.48
C LEU A 179 -0.32 -4.84 -14.02
N VAL A 180 -0.98 -4.66 -12.88
CA VAL A 180 -1.97 -5.61 -12.34
C VAL A 180 -3.12 -5.80 -13.32
N VAL A 181 -3.66 -4.73 -13.91
CA VAL A 181 -4.72 -4.81 -14.92
C VAL A 181 -4.25 -5.57 -16.15
N ALA A 182 -3.06 -5.25 -16.68
CA ALA A 182 -2.50 -5.92 -17.84
C ALA A 182 -2.31 -7.43 -17.60
N LEU A 183 -1.73 -7.81 -16.47
CA LEU A 183 -1.52 -9.23 -16.13
C LEU A 183 -2.84 -9.96 -15.88
N THR A 184 -3.82 -9.29 -15.28
CA THR A 184 -5.16 -9.84 -15.10
C THR A 184 -5.83 -10.13 -16.45
N LEU A 185 -5.70 -9.21 -17.42
CA LEU A 185 -6.18 -9.44 -18.78
C LEU A 185 -5.50 -10.64 -19.45
N VAL A 186 -4.17 -10.78 -19.29
CA VAL A 186 -3.43 -11.93 -19.79
C VAL A 186 -3.93 -13.22 -19.15
N ALA A 187 -4.17 -13.25 -17.84
CA ALA A 187 -4.71 -14.42 -17.14
C ALA A 187 -6.13 -14.78 -17.65
N ILE A 188 -7.00 -13.78 -17.83
CA ILE A 188 -8.34 -13.94 -18.39
C ILE A 188 -8.27 -14.55 -19.79
N LEU A 189 -7.47 -13.97 -20.67
CA LEU A 189 -7.30 -14.45 -22.05
C LEU A 189 -6.75 -15.88 -22.08
N THR A 190 -5.80 -16.20 -21.23
CA THR A 190 -5.22 -17.54 -21.14
C THR A 190 -6.27 -18.58 -20.72
N ILE A 191 -7.02 -18.32 -19.66
CA ILE A 191 -8.09 -19.22 -19.21
C ILE A 191 -9.15 -19.36 -20.31
N MET A 192 -9.54 -18.23 -20.91
CA MET A 192 -10.50 -18.22 -22.02
C MET A 192 -10.05 -19.10 -23.20
N THR A 193 -8.80 -18.98 -23.58
CA THR A 193 -8.20 -19.75 -24.68
C THR A 193 -8.17 -21.24 -24.36
N ILE A 194 -7.71 -21.62 -23.18
CA ILE A 194 -7.63 -23.01 -22.76
C ILE A 194 -9.03 -23.67 -22.70
N ILE A 195 -9.99 -22.96 -22.09
CA ILE A 195 -11.38 -23.48 -22.02
C ILE A 195 -12.01 -23.57 -23.41
N SER A 196 -11.77 -22.58 -24.27
CA SER A 196 -12.27 -22.59 -25.65
C SER A 196 -11.71 -23.74 -26.45
N MET A 197 -10.42 -24.03 -26.34
CA MET A 197 -9.77 -25.17 -27.00
C MET A 197 -10.34 -26.49 -26.50
N LYS A 198 -10.60 -26.64 -25.20
CA LYS A 198 -11.19 -27.86 -24.63
C LYS A 198 -12.65 -28.08 -25.10
N ILE A 199 -13.44 -27.03 -25.15
CA ILE A 199 -14.82 -27.09 -25.67
C ILE A 199 -14.78 -27.48 -27.16
N SER A 200 -13.92 -26.85 -27.96
CA SER A 200 -13.75 -27.13 -29.37
C SER A 200 -13.32 -28.58 -29.62
N SER A 201 -12.40 -29.11 -28.85
CA SER A 201 -11.93 -30.50 -28.94
C SER A 201 -13.03 -31.53 -28.65
N ARG A 202 -14.07 -31.13 -27.90
CA ARG A 202 -15.20 -32.00 -27.53
C ARG A 202 -16.51 -31.63 -28.22
N ARG A 203 -16.42 -30.95 -29.34
CA ARG A 203 -17.63 -30.45 -30.04
C ARG A 203 -18.66 -31.56 -30.39
N PHE A 204 -18.21 -32.77 -30.78
CA PHE A 204 -19.09 -33.89 -31.08
C PHE A 204 -19.86 -34.40 -29.85
N GLU A 205 -19.18 -34.55 -28.70
CA GLU A 205 -19.84 -34.94 -27.44
C GLU A 205 -20.88 -33.86 -27.03
N ILE A 206 -20.53 -32.58 -27.19
CA ILE A 206 -21.43 -31.47 -26.88
C ILE A 206 -22.66 -31.46 -27.81
N SER A 207 -22.48 -31.69 -29.11
CA SER A 207 -23.60 -31.76 -30.05
C SER A 207 -24.53 -32.92 -29.73
N THR A 208 -24.01 -34.08 -29.35
CA THR A 208 -24.81 -35.24 -28.91
C THR A 208 -25.63 -34.91 -27.67
N PHE A 209 -25.02 -34.23 -26.66
CA PHE A 209 -25.79 -33.80 -25.48
C PHE A 209 -26.87 -32.79 -25.81
N LYS A 210 -26.64 -31.87 -26.75
CA LYS A 210 -27.65 -30.93 -27.22
C LYS A 210 -28.82 -31.64 -27.92
N LEU A 211 -28.53 -32.62 -28.78
CA LEU A 211 -29.55 -33.43 -29.45
C LEU A 211 -30.39 -34.24 -28.46
N MET A 212 -29.81 -34.67 -27.35
CA MET A 212 -30.55 -35.33 -26.26
C MET A 212 -31.31 -34.34 -25.34
N GLY A 213 -31.33 -33.03 -25.66
CA GLY A 213 -32.07 -32.03 -24.89
C GLY A 213 -31.38 -31.54 -23.63
N ALA A 214 -30.09 -31.77 -23.48
CA ALA A 214 -29.34 -31.28 -22.30
C ALA A 214 -29.31 -29.74 -22.23
N LYS A 215 -29.59 -29.17 -21.04
CA LYS A 215 -29.54 -27.72 -20.81
C LYS A 215 -28.08 -27.24 -20.93
N ASN A 216 -27.90 -26.05 -21.49
CA ASN A 216 -26.56 -25.42 -21.63
C ASN A 216 -25.76 -25.37 -20.31
N VAL A 217 -26.43 -25.16 -19.19
CA VAL A 217 -25.79 -25.14 -17.86
C VAL A 217 -25.13 -26.48 -17.53
N TYR A 218 -25.72 -27.60 -17.90
CA TYR A 218 -25.16 -28.95 -17.70
C TYR A 218 -23.89 -29.15 -18.49
N ILE A 219 -23.83 -28.62 -19.71
CA ILE A 219 -22.66 -28.68 -20.59
C ILE A 219 -21.54 -27.78 -20.10
N ILE A 220 -21.86 -26.58 -19.58
CA ILE A 220 -20.89 -25.56 -19.16
C ILE A 220 -20.30 -25.87 -17.79
N LYS A 221 -21.05 -26.43 -16.86
CA LYS A 221 -20.67 -26.68 -15.45
C LYS A 221 -19.29 -27.33 -15.26
N PRO A 222 -18.91 -28.42 -15.99
CA PRO A 222 -17.59 -29.03 -15.78
C PRO A 222 -16.42 -28.09 -16.16
N TYR A 223 -16.58 -27.21 -17.15
CA TYR A 223 -15.56 -26.24 -17.55
C TYR A 223 -15.43 -25.10 -16.55
N LEU A 224 -16.56 -24.66 -15.96
CA LEU A 224 -16.53 -23.70 -14.85
C LEU A 224 -15.79 -24.27 -13.64
N GLN A 225 -16.07 -25.50 -13.26
CA GLN A 225 -15.38 -26.15 -12.13
C GLN A 225 -13.88 -26.29 -12.40
N GLU A 226 -13.50 -26.60 -13.62
CA GLU A 226 -12.10 -26.76 -14.02
C GLU A 226 -11.34 -25.42 -13.93
N SER A 227 -11.93 -24.32 -14.45
CA SER A 227 -11.30 -23.00 -14.39
C SER A 227 -11.19 -22.47 -12.95
N VAL A 228 -12.19 -22.74 -12.11
CA VAL A 228 -12.13 -22.38 -10.68
C VAL A 228 -10.95 -23.11 -10.00
N ILE A 229 -10.71 -24.38 -10.33
CA ILE A 229 -9.53 -25.09 -9.80
C ILE A 229 -8.24 -24.39 -10.24
N TYR A 230 -8.13 -23.94 -11.51
CA TYR A 230 -6.97 -23.19 -11.97
C TYR A 230 -6.78 -21.88 -11.22
N GLY A 231 -7.87 -21.14 -11.01
CA GLY A 231 -7.84 -19.87 -10.26
C GLY A 231 -7.43 -20.04 -8.82
N LEU A 232 -8.06 -21.01 -8.12
CA LEU A 232 -7.76 -21.27 -6.71
C LEU A 232 -6.35 -21.82 -6.51
N SER A 233 -5.92 -22.77 -7.34
CA SER A 233 -4.57 -23.34 -7.27
C SER A 233 -3.51 -22.27 -7.59
N GLY A 234 -3.76 -21.44 -8.62
CA GLY A 234 -2.87 -20.35 -8.98
C GLY A 234 -2.78 -19.29 -7.89
N ALA A 235 -3.91 -18.91 -7.28
CA ALA A 235 -3.95 -17.97 -6.16
C ALA A 235 -3.20 -18.50 -4.93
N PHE A 236 -3.36 -19.78 -4.62
CA PHE A 236 -2.64 -20.43 -3.52
C PHE A 236 -1.12 -20.41 -3.75
N VAL A 237 -0.66 -20.80 -4.94
CA VAL A 237 0.77 -20.79 -5.28
C VAL A 237 1.32 -19.36 -5.30
N GLY A 238 0.57 -18.40 -5.85
CA GLY A 238 0.93 -16.98 -5.83
C GLY A 238 1.07 -16.42 -4.41
N TRP A 239 0.10 -16.73 -3.53
CA TRP A 239 0.17 -16.37 -2.11
C TRP A 239 1.37 -16.99 -1.41
N LEU A 240 1.65 -18.27 -1.67
CA LEU A 240 2.79 -18.96 -1.07
C LEU A 240 4.11 -18.30 -1.48
N GLY A 241 4.23 -17.84 -2.72
CA GLY A 241 5.37 -17.06 -3.18
C GLY A 241 5.52 -15.74 -2.42
N CYS A 242 4.43 -14.98 -2.23
CA CYS A 242 4.42 -13.76 -1.41
C CYS A 242 4.82 -14.05 0.04
N PHE A 243 4.29 -15.12 0.63
CA PHE A 243 4.59 -15.54 1.99
C PHE A 243 6.09 -15.84 2.18
N VAL A 244 6.68 -16.61 1.26
CA VAL A 244 8.11 -16.94 1.29
C VAL A 244 8.97 -15.68 1.18
N ILE A 245 8.65 -14.77 0.25
CA ILE A 245 9.39 -13.50 0.12
C ILE A 245 9.29 -12.67 1.38
N LEU A 246 8.11 -12.53 1.99
CA LEU A 246 7.95 -11.77 3.22
C LEU A 246 8.76 -12.36 4.37
N LEU A 247 8.74 -13.70 4.54
CA LEU A 247 9.53 -14.36 5.57
C LEU A 247 11.03 -14.11 5.39
N TYR A 248 11.50 -14.22 4.14
CA TYR A 248 12.93 -14.04 3.85
C TYR A 248 13.36 -12.58 3.93
N SER A 249 12.48 -11.62 3.60
CA SER A 249 12.76 -10.19 3.63
C SER A 249 12.72 -9.59 5.04
N THR A 250 11.94 -10.17 5.97
CA THR A 250 11.76 -9.66 7.33
C THR A 250 13.07 -9.36 8.07
N PRO A 251 14.09 -10.25 8.14
CA PRO A 251 15.34 -9.97 8.85
C PRO A 251 16.15 -8.82 8.23
N PHE A 252 15.98 -8.53 6.96
CA PHE A 252 16.65 -7.42 6.28
C PHE A 252 15.92 -6.08 6.42
N LEU A 253 14.60 -6.12 6.46
CA LEU A 253 13.76 -4.93 6.56
C LEU A 253 13.58 -4.46 8.01
N ALA A 254 13.46 -5.38 8.97
CA ALA A 254 13.22 -5.04 10.37
C ALA A 254 14.23 -4.03 10.96
N PRO A 255 15.56 -4.13 10.73
CA PRO A 255 16.51 -3.15 11.25
C PRO A 255 16.39 -1.76 10.60
N ARG A 256 15.87 -1.69 9.37
CA ARG A 256 15.84 -0.44 8.57
C ARG A 256 14.53 0.33 8.72
N ILE A 257 13.41 -0.36 8.78
CA ILE A 257 12.07 0.23 8.80
C ILE A 257 11.20 -0.26 9.97
N GLY A 258 11.78 -0.98 10.92
CA GLY A 258 11.07 -1.50 12.11
C GLY A 258 10.54 -0.41 13.04
N SER A 259 11.05 0.81 12.95
CA SER A 259 10.52 1.99 13.66
C SER A 259 9.21 2.52 13.06
N ILE A 260 8.90 2.13 11.82
CA ILE A 260 7.74 2.61 11.05
C ILE A 260 6.70 1.49 10.92
N ILE A 261 7.16 0.30 10.58
CA ILE A 261 6.31 -0.88 10.41
C ILE A 261 6.63 -1.88 11.50
N SER A 262 5.60 -2.36 12.20
CA SER A 262 5.79 -3.37 13.25
C SER A 262 6.23 -4.71 12.64
N PHE A 263 7.42 -5.19 13.04
CA PHE A 263 7.91 -6.52 12.73
C PHE A 263 7.95 -7.37 14.01
N PRO A 264 7.57 -8.67 13.93
CA PRO A 264 7.10 -9.42 12.76
C PRO A 264 5.71 -8.97 12.29
N ILE A 265 5.49 -9.04 10.97
CA ILE A 265 4.20 -8.69 10.36
C ILE A 265 3.09 -9.53 11.02
N PRO A 266 1.97 -8.93 11.46
CA PRO A 266 0.89 -9.65 12.12
C PRO A 266 0.36 -10.81 11.27
N PHE A 267 0.14 -11.97 11.89
CA PHE A 267 -0.40 -13.15 11.20
C PHE A 267 -1.71 -12.86 10.45
N LEU A 268 -2.51 -11.95 10.98
CA LEU A 268 -3.76 -11.52 10.37
C LEU A 268 -3.55 -10.96 8.94
N THR A 269 -2.45 -10.24 8.69
CA THR A 269 -2.12 -9.69 7.36
C THR A 269 -1.94 -10.80 6.33
N TYR A 270 -1.30 -11.91 6.70
CA TYR A 270 -1.14 -13.07 5.80
C TYR A 270 -2.48 -13.73 5.48
N VAL A 271 -3.38 -13.81 6.47
CA VAL A 271 -4.72 -14.40 6.29
C VAL A 271 -5.59 -13.50 5.40
N ILE A 272 -5.56 -12.20 5.61
CA ILE A 272 -6.29 -11.22 4.79
C ILE A 272 -5.78 -11.28 3.34
N LEU A 273 -4.47 -11.29 3.13
CA LEU A 273 -3.85 -11.39 1.82
C LEU A 273 -4.27 -12.70 1.13
N PHE A 274 -4.25 -13.82 1.85
CA PHE A 274 -4.70 -15.12 1.34
C PHE A 274 -6.15 -15.05 0.88
N GLY A 275 -7.05 -14.58 1.75
CA GLY A 275 -8.48 -14.44 1.42
C GLY A 275 -8.72 -13.56 0.20
N ALA A 276 -8.02 -12.42 0.12
CA ALA A 276 -8.13 -11.49 -0.99
C ALA A 276 -7.69 -12.12 -2.33
N LEU A 277 -6.53 -12.78 -2.34
CA LEU A 277 -6.00 -13.44 -3.54
C LEU A 277 -6.85 -14.62 -3.99
N ILE A 278 -7.36 -15.44 -3.06
CA ILE A 278 -8.27 -16.54 -3.36
C ILE A 278 -9.58 -16.02 -3.95
N LEU A 279 -10.17 -14.98 -3.36
CA LEU A 279 -11.38 -14.36 -3.89
C LEU A 279 -11.15 -13.79 -5.29
N PHE A 280 -10.05 -13.07 -5.48
CA PHE A 280 -9.69 -12.49 -6.77
C PHE A 280 -9.45 -13.56 -7.84
N GLY A 281 -8.72 -14.64 -7.50
CA GLY A 281 -8.49 -15.79 -8.38
C GLY A 281 -9.77 -16.51 -8.76
N PHE A 282 -10.69 -16.68 -7.80
CA PHE A 282 -12.02 -17.24 -8.05
C PHE A 282 -12.80 -16.37 -9.04
N ILE A 283 -12.89 -15.07 -8.81
CA ILE A 283 -13.66 -14.13 -9.66
C ILE A 283 -13.10 -14.16 -11.10
N ILE A 284 -11.79 -14.03 -11.28
CA ILE A 284 -11.17 -14.00 -12.60
C ILE A 284 -11.43 -15.29 -13.35
N SER A 285 -11.19 -16.43 -12.71
CA SER A 285 -11.35 -17.73 -13.37
C SER A 285 -12.81 -18.05 -13.68
N PHE A 286 -13.73 -17.68 -12.79
CA PHE A 286 -15.16 -17.87 -13.01
C PHE A 286 -15.67 -17.03 -14.19
N ILE A 287 -15.34 -15.72 -14.21
CA ILE A 287 -15.74 -14.80 -15.29
C ILE A 287 -15.16 -15.25 -16.63
N SER A 288 -13.85 -15.56 -16.66
CA SER A 288 -13.15 -15.98 -17.88
C SER A 288 -13.78 -17.24 -18.50
N SER A 289 -14.08 -18.23 -17.65
CA SER A 289 -14.68 -19.47 -18.11
C SER A 289 -16.14 -19.29 -18.51
N LEU A 290 -16.88 -18.44 -17.81
CA LEU A 290 -18.28 -18.14 -18.16
C LEU A 290 -18.36 -17.50 -19.56
N ILE A 291 -17.51 -16.51 -19.84
CA ILE A 291 -17.44 -15.83 -21.14
C ILE A 291 -17.03 -16.84 -22.24
N ALA A 292 -15.98 -17.65 -21.99
CA ALA A 292 -15.53 -18.66 -22.93
C ALA A 292 -16.61 -19.68 -23.27
N ALA A 293 -17.22 -20.26 -22.23
CA ALA A 293 -18.19 -21.33 -22.39
C ALA A 293 -19.48 -20.85 -23.03
N THR A 294 -20.03 -19.69 -22.64
CA THR A 294 -21.23 -19.14 -23.23
C THR A 294 -21.05 -18.78 -24.70
N ARG A 295 -19.91 -18.16 -25.05
CA ARG A 295 -19.60 -17.76 -26.43
C ARG A 295 -19.48 -18.98 -27.35
N PHE A 296 -18.83 -20.07 -26.91
CA PHE A 296 -18.63 -21.25 -27.72
C PHE A 296 -19.85 -22.15 -27.78
N VAL A 297 -20.59 -22.36 -26.68
CA VAL A 297 -21.80 -23.18 -26.67
C VAL A 297 -22.91 -22.56 -27.51
N ASN A 298 -23.01 -21.22 -27.58
CA ASN A 298 -24.00 -20.53 -28.41
C ASN A 298 -23.61 -20.47 -29.89
N ARG A 299 -22.32 -20.54 -30.24
CA ARG A 299 -21.84 -20.53 -31.64
C ARG A 299 -21.98 -21.89 -32.33
N SER A 300 -22.14 -22.97 -31.60
CA SER A 300 -22.38 -24.31 -32.18
C SER A 300 -23.90 -24.55 -32.49
N LYS A 301 -24.48 -23.57 -33.22
CA LYS A 301 -25.74 -23.79 -33.93
C LYS A 301 -25.45 -24.38 -35.27
#